data_04a23d012fe6a3ea3e83e8bfe05ec9dc
#
_entry.id   04a23d012fe6a3ea3e83e8bfe05ec9dc
#
_cell.length_a   1.000
_cell.length_b   1.000
_cell.length_c   1.000
_cell.angle_alpha   90.00
_cell.angle_beta   90.00
_cell.angle_gamma   90.00
#
_symmetry.space_group_name_H-M   'P 1'
#
loop_
_entity.id
_entity.type
_entity.pdbx_description
1 polymer ?
#
loop_
_entity_poly.entity_id
_entity_poly.type
_entity_poly.pdbx_seq_one_letter_code
_entity_poly.pdbx_strand_id
1 'polypeptide(L)'
;STLMRSSAASDVYKRQVVERSAPPTIERKDRERIVTVSAVISGAPLGSVVVAGESIIDKMDLPSGISIQVAGSYEDQQDSFSDLGTLAVLIIILVFIVMAAQFESLTYPFIIMFSIPFAFSGVLMALYGTGTTLNVMSLLGGIMLIGIVVKNGIVLIDYITLCRERGMSVIHSVVVSGRSRLRPVLMTTLTTILGMVPMAIGGGEGSEMWQPLGVSVIGGLTVSTVLTLILVPVLYCSFAGTGIKRNRKKMKASRELNDYYQAHKTEMTKGKKE
;
A
#
# COMPACT_ATOMS: atom_id res chain seq x y z
N SER A 1 -43.82 0.12 -75.24
CA SER A 1 -43.96 0.46 -73.79
C SER A 1 -44.27 -0.75 -72.89
N THR A 2 -44.60 -1.91 -73.49
CA THR A 2 -44.90 -3.14 -72.75
C THR A 2 -43.65 -3.92 -72.29
N LEU A 3 -42.52 -3.74 -72.94
CA LEU A 3 -41.26 -4.41 -72.57
C LEU A 3 -40.57 -3.87 -71.29
N MET A 4 -40.76 -2.60 -70.92
CA MET A 4 -40.24 -2.01 -69.68
C MET A 4 -40.99 -2.46 -68.44
N ARG A 5 -42.29 -2.79 -68.53
CA ARG A 5 -43.05 -3.29 -67.37
C ARG A 5 -42.65 -4.71 -66.95
N SER A 6 -42.24 -5.53 -67.89
CA SER A 6 -41.78 -6.88 -67.59
C SER A 6 -40.43 -6.93 -66.89
N SER A 7 -39.52 -6.01 -67.23
CA SER A 7 -38.21 -5.90 -66.60
C SER A 7 -38.32 -5.42 -65.16
N ALA A 8 -39.17 -4.41 -64.90
CA ALA A 8 -39.33 -3.91 -63.51
C ALA A 8 -39.99 -4.93 -62.58
N ALA A 9 -40.95 -5.72 -63.09
CA ALA A 9 -41.55 -6.80 -62.28
C ALA A 9 -40.60 -7.97 -62.05
N SER A 10 -39.71 -8.27 -62.98
CA SER A 10 -38.67 -9.29 -62.83
C SER A 10 -37.60 -8.87 -61.84
N ASP A 11 -37.26 -7.58 -61.82
CA ASP A 11 -36.23 -7.06 -60.81
C ASP A 11 -36.79 -6.97 -59.42
N VAL A 12 -38.07 -6.70 -59.22
CA VAL A 12 -38.72 -6.72 -57.91
C VAL A 12 -38.78 -8.14 -57.36
N TYR A 13 -39.01 -9.13 -58.20
CA TYR A 13 -39.07 -10.54 -57.80
C TYR A 13 -37.67 -11.11 -57.47
N LYS A 14 -36.59 -10.55 -58.01
CA LYS A 14 -35.19 -10.96 -57.74
C LYS A 14 -34.62 -10.33 -56.45
N ARG A 15 -35.25 -9.32 -55.90
CA ARG A 15 -34.85 -8.68 -54.64
C ARG A 15 -35.75 -9.16 -53.52
N GLN A 16 -35.64 -10.43 -53.19
CA GLN A 16 -36.25 -10.97 -51.99
C GLN A 16 -35.44 -10.52 -50.80
N VAL A 17 -36.00 -9.68 -49.94
CA VAL A 17 -35.43 -9.35 -48.64
C VAL A 17 -35.59 -10.58 -47.74
N VAL A 18 -34.52 -11.31 -47.54
CA VAL A 18 -34.50 -12.41 -46.58
C VAL A 18 -34.01 -11.82 -45.26
N GLU A 19 -34.90 -11.78 -44.30
CA GLU A 19 -34.48 -11.47 -42.91
C GLU A 19 -33.56 -12.58 -42.42
N ARG A 20 -32.28 -12.24 -42.20
CA ARG A 20 -31.34 -13.09 -41.54
C ARG A 20 -31.00 -12.45 -40.18
N SER A 21 -31.19 -13.18 -39.14
CA SER A 21 -30.70 -12.82 -37.84
C SER A 21 -29.16 -12.91 -37.85
N ALA A 22 -28.51 -11.79 -37.95
CA ALA A 22 -27.05 -11.68 -37.82
C ALA A 22 -26.74 -10.74 -36.69
N PRO A 23 -25.74 -11.04 -35.87
CA PRO A 23 -25.32 -10.11 -34.83
C PRO A 23 -24.84 -8.80 -35.47
N PRO A 24 -25.32 -7.63 -34.99
CA PRO A 24 -25.00 -6.32 -35.58
C PRO A 24 -23.53 -5.95 -35.48
N THR A 25 -22.84 -6.53 -34.50
CA THR A 25 -21.42 -6.32 -34.26
C THR A 25 -20.72 -7.65 -34.04
N ILE A 26 -19.59 -7.86 -34.68
CA ILE A 26 -18.71 -9.02 -34.43
C ILE A 26 -17.54 -8.52 -33.62
N GLU A 27 -17.55 -8.83 -32.33
CA GLU A 27 -16.44 -8.54 -31.42
C GLU A 27 -15.37 -9.63 -31.53
N ARG A 28 -14.12 -9.20 -31.45
CA ARG A 28 -12.95 -10.10 -31.43
C ARG A 28 -11.97 -9.68 -30.34
N LYS A 29 -11.57 -10.64 -29.52
CA LYS A 29 -10.45 -10.53 -28.55
C LYS A 29 -9.41 -11.56 -28.97
N ASP A 30 -8.14 -11.17 -29.05
CA ASP A 30 -7.01 -12.05 -29.42
C ASP A 30 -7.17 -12.82 -30.77
N ARG A 31 -7.82 -12.18 -31.75
CA ARG A 31 -8.15 -12.71 -33.08
C ARG A 31 -9.27 -13.77 -33.10
N GLU A 32 -9.83 -14.14 -31.98
CA GLU A 32 -10.98 -15.03 -31.86
C GLU A 32 -12.30 -14.26 -31.78
N ARG A 33 -13.38 -14.88 -32.24
CA ARG A 33 -14.70 -14.28 -32.08
C ARG A 33 -15.19 -14.47 -30.67
N ILE A 34 -15.68 -13.41 -30.06
CA ILE A 34 -16.24 -13.45 -28.70
C ILE A 34 -17.72 -13.08 -28.74
N VAL A 35 -18.46 -13.62 -27.80
CA VAL A 35 -19.82 -13.22 -27.45
C VAL A 35 -19.80 -12.75 -26.01
N THR A 36 -20.09 -11.47 -25.81
CA THR A 36 -20.08 -10.88 -24.46
C THR A 36 -21.50 -10.99 -23.87
N VAL A 37 -21.61 -11.69 -22.74
CA VAL A 37 -22.80 -11.73 -21.92
C VAL A 37 -22.57 -10.84 -20.71
N SER A 38 -23.27 -9.71 -20.63
CA SER A 38 -23.16 -8.76 -19.53
C SER A 38 -24.30 -8.93 -18.53
N ALA A 39 -23.96 -8.89 -17.25
CA ALA A 39 -24.91 -8.90 -16.17
C ALA A 39 -24.60 -7.77 -15.18
N VAL A 40 -25.64 -7.14 -14.65
CA VAL A 40 -25.52 -6.12 -13.60
C VAL A 40 -25.73 -6.80 -12.25
N ILE A 41 -24.78 -6.61 -11.35
CA ILE A 41 -24.83 -7.17 -10.00
C ILE A 41 -25.55 -6.18 -9.09
N SER A 42 -26.54 -6.67 -8.34
CA SER A 42 -27.25 -5.88 -7.33
C SER A 42 -27.32 -6.66 -6.02
N GLY A 43 -26.94 -6.01 -4.92
CA GLY A 43 -27.10 -6.54 -3.56
C GLY A 43 -26.07 -7.59 -3.11
N ALA A 44 -25.02 -7.89 -3.90
CA ALA A 44 -23.97 -8.82 -3.50
C ALA A 44 -22.59 -8.29 -3.92
N PRO A 45 -21.50 -8.64 -3.19
CA PRO A 45 -20.15 -8.29 -3.61
C PRO A 45 -19.75 -8.97 -4.92
N LEU A 46 -19.06 -8.23 -5.81
CA LEU A 46 -18.64 -8.72 -7.13
C LEU A 46 -17.90 -10.06 -7.04
N GLY A 47 -16.95 -10.19 -6.12
CA GLY A 47 -16.16 -11.42 -5.97
C GLY A 47 -16.98 -12.65 -5.62
N SER A 48 -18.02 -12.53 -4.77
CA SER A 48 -18.87 -13.67 -4.39
C SER A 48 -19.73 -14.16 -5.57
N VAL A 49 -20.19 -13.23 -6.41
CA VAL A 49 -20.98 -13.56 -7.60
C VAL A 49 -20.11 -14.24 -8.66
N VAL A 50 -18.87 -13.77 -8.82
CA VAL A 50 -17.91 -14.36 -9.77
C VAL A 50 -17.55 -15.79 -9.34
N VAL A 51 -17.21 -16.01 -8.06
CA VAL A 51 -16.91 -17.38 -7.55
C VAL A 51 -18.09 -18.32 -7.74
N ALA A 52 -19.31 -17.85 -7.51
CA ALA A 52 -20.52 -18.63 -7.76
C ALA A 52 -20.69 -18.91 -9.27
N GLY A 53 -20.43 -17.92 -10.13
CA GLY A 53 -20.48 -18.05 -11.57
C GLY A 53 -19.45 -19.07 -12.12
N GLU A 54 -18.20 -18.95 -11.68
CA GLU A 54 -17.14 -19.91 -12.04
C GLU A 54 -17.49 -21.34 -11.65
N SER A 55 -18.06 -21.54 -10.45
CA SER A 55 -18.50 -22.86 -10.00
C SER A 55 -19.64 -23.44 -10.84
N ILE A 56 -20.41 -22.61 -11.52
CA ILE A 56 -21.47 -23.04 -12.47
C ILE A 56 -20.84 -23.35 -13.82
N ILE A 57 -19.93 -22.51 -14.30
CA ILE A 57 -19.20 -22.66 -15.55
C ILE A 57 -18.41 -23.99 -15.56
N ASP A 58 -17.72 -24.29 -14.46
CA ASP A 58 -16.95 -25.54 -14.31
C ASP A 58 -17.81 -26.83 -14.36
N LYS A 59 -19.10 -26.70 -14.05
CA LYS A 59 -20.06 -27.80 -14.10
C LYS A 59 -20.77 -27.93 -15.46
N MET A 60 -20.58 -26.96 -16.35
CA MET A 60 -21.16 -26.98 -17.69
C MET A 60 -20.34 -27.86 -18.62
N ASP A 61 -21.00 -28.75 -19.31
CA ASP A 61 -20.37 -29.57 -20.36
C ASP A 61 -20.28 -28.73 -21.65
N LEU A 62 -19.11 -28.08 -21.83
CA LEU A 62 -18.88 -27.18 -22.95
C LEU A 62 -18.46 -27.96 -24.20
N PRO A 63 -18.99 -27.66 -25.38
CA PRO A 63 -18.53 -28.23 -26.64
C PRO A 63 -17.04 -27.94 -26.87
N SER A 64 -16.35 -28.88 -27.51
CA SER A 64 -14.92 -28.68 -27.83
C SER A 64 -14.75 -27.46 -28.76
N GLY A 65 -13.97 -26.47 -28.27
CA GLY A 65 -13.67 -25.23 -29.00
C GLY A 65 -14.35 -23.97 -28.46
N ILE A 66 -15.12 -24.07 -27.36
CA ILE A 66 -15.68 -22.91 -26.67
C ILE A 66 -15.04 -22.80 -25.29
N SER A 67 -14.49 -21.64 -24.97
CA SER A 67 -14.01 -21.29 -23.62
C SER A 67 -14.84 -20.12 -23.07
N ILE A 68 -15.23 -20.21 -21.81
CA ILE A 68 -15.91 -19.12 -21.10
C ILE A 68 -14.90 -18.50 -20.15
N GLN A 69 -14.73 -17.20 -20.23
CA GLN A 69 -13.86 -16.43 -19.34
C GLN A 69 -14.68 -15.33 -18.68
N VAL A 70 -14.46 -15.15 -17.38
CA VAL A 70 -15.00 -14.01 -16.66
C VAL A 70 -14.11 -12.81 -16.95
N ALA A 71 -14.68 -11.78 -17.55
CA ALA A 71 -13.97 -10.58 -17.99
C ALA A 71 -14.67 -9.30 -17.46
N GLY A 72 -14.15 -8.15 -17.83
CA GLY A 72 -14.71 -6.86 -17.45
C GLY A 72 -14.25 -6.40 -16.08
N SER A 73 -15.12 -5.75 -15.31
CA SER A 73 -14.76 -5.11 -14.04
C SER A 73 -14.05 -6.03 -13.03
N TYR A 74 -14.25 -7.33 -13.10
CA TYR A 74 -13.56 -8.29 -12.24
C TYR A 74 -12.11 -8.51 -12.67
N GLU A 75 -11.88 -8.72 -13.98
CA GLU A 75 -10.54 -8.84 -14.57
C GLU A 75 -9.74 -7.57 -14.29
N ASP A 76 -10.32 -6.39 -14.60
CA ASP A 76 -9.70 -5.08 -14.34
C ASP A 76 -9.36 -4.88 -12.85
N GLN A 77 -10.24 -5.35 -11.95
CA GLN A 77 -10.02 -5.28 -10.52
C GLN A 77 -8.87 -6.19 -10.09
N GLN A 78 -8.80 -7.42 -10.60
CA GLN A 78 -7.75 -8.38 -10.26
C GLN A 78 -6.39 -7.91 -10.76
N ASP A 79 -6.31 -7.39 -11.97
CA ASP A 79 -5.09 -6.81 -12.53
C ASP A 79 -4.64 -5.60 -11.70
N SER A 80 -5.58 -4.73 -11.33
CA SER A 80 -5.30 -3.59 -10.46
C SER A 80 -4.78 -4.02 -9.08
N PHE A 81 -5.33 -5.07 -8.49
CA PHE A 81 -4.83 -5.62 -7.21
C PHE A 81 -3.40 -6.15 -7.34
N SER A 82 -3.09 -6.85 -8.43
CA SER A 82 -1.75 -7.36 -8.72
C SER A 82 -0.74 -6.22 -8.88
N ASP A 83 -1.10 -5.22 -9.68
CA ASP A 83 -0.27 -4.04 -9.93
C ASP A 83 -0.02 -3.22 -8.66
N LEU A 84 -1.08 -2.93 -7.90
CA LEU A 84 -0.98 -2.21 -6.63
C LEU A 84 -0.20 -3.02 -5.59
N GLY A 85 -0.33 -4.35 -5.57
CA GLY A 85 0.47 -5.22 -4.71
C GLY A 85 1.96 -5.12 -5.04
N THR A 86 2.30 -5.16 -6.32
CA THR A 86 3.68 -4.99 -6.80
C THR A 86 4.22 -3.60 -6.46
N LEU A 87 3.42 -2.54 -6.68
CA LEU A 87 3.77 -1.18 -6.30
C LEU A 87 3.97 -1.02 -4.78
N ALA A 88 3.13 -1.64 -3.96
CA ALA A 88 3.27 -1.61 -2.51
C ALA A 88 4.61 -2.20 -2.05
N VAL A 89 5.00 -3.36 -2.60
CA VAL A 89 6.30 -3.99 -2.31
C VAL A 89 7.45 -3.08 -2.76
N LEU A 90 7.36 -2.52 -3.96
CA LEU A 90 8.37 -1.59 -4.48
C LEU A 90 8.53 -0.36 -3.59
N ILE A 91 7.41 0.25 -3.16
CA ILE A 91 7.40 1.41 -2.24
C ILE A 91 8.05 1.04 -0.91
N ILE A 92 7.73 -0.12 -0.34
CA ILE A 92 8.31 -0.60 0.91
C ILE A 92 9.83 -0.73 0.79
N ILE A 93 10.33 -1.32 -0.30
CA ILE A 93 11.77 -1.46 -0.55
C ILE A 93 12.43 -0.09 -0.71
N LEU A 94 11.84 0.78 -1.52
CA LEU A 94 12.37 2.13 -1.77
C LEU A 94 12.44 2.95 -0.48
N VAL A 95 11.38 2.94 0.30
CA VAL A 95 11.30 3.62 1.60
C VAL A 95 12.36 3.06 2.56
N PHE A 96 12.56 1.74 2.58
CA PHE A 96 13.62 1.12 3.38
C PHE A 96 15.01 1.61 2.98
N ILE A 97 15.32 1.64 1.68
CA ILE A 97 16.61 2.12 1.17
C ILE A 97 16.84 3.59 1.55
N VAL A 98 15.84 4.45 1.33
CA VAL A 98 15.92 5.88 1.68
C VAL A 98 16.16 6.07 3.16
N MET A 99 15.41 5.35 4.01
CA MET A 99 15.62 5.41 5.46
C MET A 99 16.98 4.88 5.89
N ALA A 100 17.46 3.80 5.28
CA ALA A 100 18.78 3.23 5.58
C ALA A 100 19.90 4.21 5.22
N ALA A 101 19.77 4.93 4.12
CA ALA A 101 20.69 5.99 3.72
C ALA A 101 20.63 7.19 4.69
N GLN A 102 19.42 7.60 5.09
CA GLN A 102 19.20 8.77 5.98
C GLN A 102 19.76 8.54 7.39
N PHE A 103 19.56 7.33 7.93
CA PHE A 103 19.98 7.01 9.32
C PHE A 103 21.37 6.38 9.41
N GLU A 104 22.05 6.14 8.28
CA GLU A 104 23.32 5.41 8.23
C GLU A 104 23.31 4.11 9.06
N SER A 105 22.16 3.49 9.17
CA SER A 105 21.90 2.31 10.00
C SER A 105 20.75 1.49 9.42
N LEU A 106 20.87 0.18 9.46
CA LEU A 106 19.81 -0.73 9.06
C LEU A 106 18.80 -1.03 10.17
N THR A 107 19.16 -0.76 11.41
CA THR A 107 18.33 -1.08 12.57
C THR A 107 17.12 -0.16 12.70
N TYR A 108 17.31 1.14 12.47
CA TYR A 108 16.25 2.13 12.62
C TYR A 108 15.15 1.98 11.55
N PRO A 109 15.48 1.82 10.26
CA PRO A 109 14.48 1.49 9.25
C PRO A 109 13.67 0.24 9.57
N PHE A 110 14.34 -0.81 10.05
CA PHE A 110 13.67 -2.05 10.42
C PHE A 110 12.63 -1.84 11.54
N ILE A 111 12.95 -1.06 12.55
CA ILE A 111 12.03 -0.72 13.65
C ILE A 111 10.80 0.04 13.12
N ILE A 112 11.02 1.02 12.21
CA ILE A 112 9.93 1.83 11.64
C ILE A 112 9.04 0.95 10.77
N MET A 113 9.62 0.11 9.94
CA MET A 113 8.86 -0.76 9.03
C MET A 113 7.97 -1.76 9.76
N PHE A 114 8.36 -2.14 10.98
CA PHE A 114 7.52 -3.02 11.79
C PHE A 114 6.16 -2.40 12.15
N SER A 115 6.00 -1.08 12.01
CA SER A 115 4.70 -0.41 12.19
C SER A 115 3.74 -0.55 11.00
N ILE A 116 4.24 -0.89 9.81
CA ILE A 116 3.41 -1.00 8.58
C ILE A 116 2.35 -2.11 8.69
N PRO A 117 2.67 -3.35 9.12
CA PRO A 117 1.67 -4.38 9.29
C PRO A 117 0.52 -3.98 10.22
N PHE A 118 0.83 -3.22 11.28
CA PHE A 118 -0.20 -2.72 12.18
C PHE A 118 -1.08 -1.63 11.57
N ALA A 119 -0.53 -0.83 10.66
CA ALA A 119 -1.31 0.12 9.89
C ALA A 119 -2.34 -0.61 9.00
N PHE A 120 -1.92 -1.68 8.33
CA PHE A 120 -2.83 -2.51 7.55
C PHE A 120 -3.91 -3.20 8.41
N SER A 121 -3.58 -3.66 9.62
CA SER A 121 -4.59 -4.20 10.52
C SER A 121 -5.65 -3.15 10.87
N GLY A 122 -5.26 -1.89 11.04
CA GLY A 122 -6.18 -0.77 11.24
C GLY A 122 -7.09 -0.51 10.04
N VAL A 123 -6.56 -0.63 8.81
CA VAL A 123 -7.36 -0.56 7.58
C VAL A 123 -8.43 -1.65 7.57
N LEU A 124 -8.05 -2.90 7.80
CA LEU A 124 -8.97 -4.04 7.80
C LEU A 124 -10.06 -3.90 8.88
N MET A 125 -9.68 -3.46 10.08
CA MET A 125 -10.64 -3.22 11.16
C MET A 125 -11.66 -2.12 10.80
N ALA A 126 -11.21 -1.04 10.15
CA ALA A 126 -12.09 0.05 9.75
C ALA A 126 -13.04 -0.37 8.62
N LEU A 127 -12.55 -1.08 7.61
CA LEU A 127 -13.37 -1.62 6.52
C LEU A 127 -14.41 -2.59 7.05
N TYR A 128 -14.03 -3.48 7.95
CA TYR A 128 -14.96 -4.41 8.59
C TYR A 128 -16.03 -3.69 9.44
N GLY A 129 -15.60 -2.68 10.22
CA GLY A 129 -16.51 -1.91 11.07
C GLY A 129 -17.52 -1.03 10.31
N THR A 130 -17.16 -0.59 9.10
CA THR A 130 -18.04 0.21 8.23
C THR A 130 -18.82 -0.63 7.21
N GLY A 131 -18.55 -1.93 7.12
CA GLY A 131 -19.18 -2.81 6.14
C GLY A 131 -18.73 -2.54 4.70
N THR A 132 -17.66 -1.77 4.50
CA THR A 132 -17.11 -1.49 3.17
C THR A 132 -16.24 -2.65 2.71
N THR A 133 -16.36 -3.01 1.43
CA THR A 133 -15.57 -4.09 0.83
C THR A 133 -14.15 -3.64 0.52
N LEU A 134 -13.21 -4.59 0.58
CA LEU A 134 -11.85 -4.37 0.10
C LEU A 134 -11.90 -4.20 -1.43
N ASN A 135 -11.53 -3.04 -1.91
CA ASN A 135 -11.50 -2.70 -3.33
C ASN A 135 -10.19 -1.95 -3.68
N VAL A 136 -10.02 -1.64 -4.96
CA VAL A 136 -8.83 -0.92 -5.47
C VAL A 136 -8.59 0.39 -4.71
N MET A 137 -9.66 1.14 -4.40
CA MET A 137 -9.56 2.41 -3.69
C MET A 137 -9.13 2.24 -2.23
N SER A 138 -9.60 1.21 -1.54
CA SER A 138 -9.16 0.91 -0.17
C SER A 138 -7.69 0.49 -0.12
N LEU A 139 -7.22 -0.27 -1.13
CA LEU A 139 -5.82 -0.66 -1.24
C LEU A 139 -4.92 0.54 -1.54
N LEU A 140 -5.37 1.45 -2.41
CA LEU A 140 -4.70 2.71 -2.68
C LEU A 140 -4.55 3.55 -1.39
N GLY A 141 -5.63 3.61 -0.58
CA GLY A 141 -5.58 4.21 0.76
C GLY A 141 -4.53 3.57 1.67
N GLY A 142 -4.43 2.25 1.66
CA GLY A 142 -3.41 1.50 2.38
C GLY A 142 -1.98 1.84 1.93
N ILE A 143 -1.76 1.99 0.63
CA ILE A 143 -0.46 2.39 0.07
C ILE A 143 -0.10 3.81 0.50
N MET A 144 -1.03 4.76 0.40
CA MET A 144 -0.81 6.13 0.88
C MET A 144 -0.46 6.17 2.38
N LEU A 145 -1.09 5.30 3.15
CA LEU A 145 -0.87 5.17 4.58
C LEU A 145 0.58 4.78 4.92
N ILE A 146 1.24 3.94 4.11
CA ILE A 146 2.65 3.56 4.31
C ILE A 146 3.52 4.81 4.44
N GLY A 147 3.38 5.77 3.52
CA GLY A 147 4.16 7.01 3.55
C GLY A 147 3.91 7.86 4.79
N ILE A 148 2.65 7.96 5.23
CA ILE A 148 2.26 8.77 6.40
C ILE A 148 2.79 8.14 7.70
N VAL A 149 2.65 6.82 7.84
CA VAL A 149 3.10 6.08 9.03
C VAL A 149 4.62 6.09 9.16
N VAL A 150 5.32 5.86 8.06
CA VAL A 150 6.79 5.90 8.03
C VAL A 150 7.30 7.29 8.39
N LYS A 151 6.71 8.36 7.86
CA LYS A 151 7.05 9.74 8.22
C LYS A 151 6.94 9.98 9.73
N ASN A 152 5.87 9.50 10.37
CA ASN A 152 5.69 9.65 11.81
C ASN A 152 6.76 8.88 12.60
N GLY A 153 7.12 7.69 12.15
CA GLY A 153 8.21 6.89 12.74
C GLY A 153 9.59 7.55 12.60
N ILE A 154 9.89 8.10 11.42
CA ILE A 154 11.15 8.81 11.14
C ILE A 154 11.32 9.98 12.12
N VAL A 155 10.31 10.86 12.23
CA VAL A 155 10.36 12.05 13.11
C VAL A 155 10.59 11.66 14.57
N LEU A 156 10.05 10.54 15.01
CA LEU A 156 10.23 10.06 16.38
C LEU A 156 11.64 9.52 16.60
N ILE A 157 12.15 8.66 15.73
CA ILE A 157 13.49 8.05 15.84
C ILE A 157 14.59 9.11 15.68
N ASP A 158 14.44 10.03 14.74
CA ASP A 158 15.38 11.13 14.52
C ASP A 158 15.58 11.94 15.82
N TYR A 159 14.49 12.29 16.49
CA TYR A 159 14.59 13.03 17.75
C TYR A 159 15.16 12.19 18.91
N ILE A 160 14.88 10.88 18.94
CA ILE A 160 15.53 9.98 19.93
C ILE A 160 17.04 9.95 19.70
N THR A 161 17.47 9.85 18.45
CA THR A 161 18.88 9.82 18.07
C THR A 161 19.58 11.13 18.46
N LEU A 162 18.95 12.27 18.15
CA LEU A 162 19.44 13.58 18.54
C LEU A 162 19.61 13.73 20.08
N CYS A 163 18.64 13.25 20.86
CA CYS A 163 18.75 13.26 22.33
C CYS A 163 19.89 12.37 22.82
N ARG A 164 20.14 11.26 22.12
CA ARG A 164 21.26 10.36 22.43
C ARG A 164 22.63 10.95 22.11
N GLU A 165 22.76 11.66 21.01
CA GLU A 165 23.99 12.40 20.66
C GLU A 165 24.32 13.46 21.69
N ARG A 166 23.32 14.06 22.32
CA ARG A 166 23.48 14.99 23.45
C ARG A 166 23.86 14.31 24.77
N GLY A 167 24.14 13.01 24.78
CA GLY A 167 24.60 12.26 25.94
C GLY A 167 23.53 11.72 26.87
N MET A 168 22.23 11.82 26.50
CA MET A 168 21.15 11.27 27.32
C MET A 168 21.15 9.75 27.34
N SER A 169 20.69 9.13 28.43
CA SER A 169 20.46 7.69 28.51
C SER A 169 19.37 7.25 27.56
N VAL A 170 19.34 5.99 27.12
CA VAL A 170 18.35 5.46 26.16
C VAL A 170 16.92 5.71 26.62
N ILE A 171 16.62 5.32 27.85
CA ILE A 171 15.27 5.46 28.41
C ILE A 171 14.86 6.93 28.52
N HIS A 172 15.77 7.78 28.97
CA HIS A 172 15.50 9.21 29.08
C HIS A 172 15.29 9.87 27.72
N SER A 173 16.10 9.52 26.72
CA SER A 173 15.94 10.00 25.33
C SER A 173 14.58 9.61 24.75
N VAL A 174 14.14 8.37 24.98
CA VAL A 174 12.86 7.87 24.50
C VAL A 174 11.68 8.61 25.16
N VAL A 175 11.73 8.80 26.49
CA VAL A 175 10.66 9.50 27.22
C VAL A 175 10.56 10.98 26.81
N VAL A 176 11.70 11.66 26.69
CA VAL A 176 11.75 13.08 26.27
C VAL A 176 11.25 13.22 24.83
N SER A 177 11.68 12.31 23.94
CA SER A 177 11.25 12.32 22.54
C SER A 177 9.75 12.06 22.42
N GLY A 178 9.23 11.07 23.12
CA GLY A 178 7.80 10.78 23.16
C GLY A 178 6.98 12.00 23.58
N ARG A 179 7.37 12.64 24.69
CA ARG A 179 6.69 13.87 25.17
C ARG A 179 6.77 15.04 24.17
N SER A 180 7.93 15.29 23.59
CA SER A 180 8.12 16.40 22.66
C SER A 180 7.41 16.20 21.34
N ARG A 181 7.35 14.99 20.82
CA ARG A 181 6.80 14.67 19.50
C ARG A 181 5.35 14.25 19.52
N LEU A 182 4.78 13.95 20.67
CA LEU A 182 3.37 13.56 20.80
C LEU A 182 2.43 14.60 20.21
N ARG A 183 2.59 15.88 20.58
CA ARG A 183 1.72 16.95 20.10
C ARG A 183 1.81 17.15 18.58
N PRO A 184 2.98 17.34 17.94
CA PRO A 184 3.08 17.47 16.49
C PRO A 184 2.52 16.27 15.73
N VAL A 185 2.79 15.04 16.18
CA VAL A 185 2.29 13.83 15.54
C VAL A 185 0.75 13.76 15.64
N LEU A 186 0.19 14.00 16.82
CA LEU A 186 -1.26 14.02 16.99
C LEU A 186 -1.94 15.13 16.18
N MET A 187 -1.33 16.31 16.07
CA MET A 187 -1.87 17.40 15.26
C MET A 187 -1.93 17.02 13.77
N THR A 188 -0.84 16.47 13.23
CA THR A 188 -0.81 16.03 11.82
C THR A 188 -1.79 14.89 11.56
N THR A 189 -1.87 13.93 12.46
CA THR A 189 -2.81 12.81 12.36
C THR A 189 -4.27 13.27 12.39
N LEU A 190 -4.62 14.10 13.38
CA LEU A 190 -5.98 14.67 13.49
C LEU A 190 -6.36 15.51 12.26
N THR A 191 -5.45 16.35 11.79
CA THR A 191 -5.70 17.16 10.60
C THR A 191 -5.94 16.28 9.38
N THR A 192 -5.16 15.22 9.20
CA THR A 192 -5.33 14.28 8.09
C THR A 192 -6.66 13.52 8.22
N ILE A 193 -6.98 13.02 9.42
CA ILE A 193 -8.25 12.33 9.68
C ILE A 193 -9.44 13.26 9.37
N LEU A 194 -9.44 14.48 9.91
CA LEU A 194 -10.51 15.44 9.67
C LEU A 194 -10.63 15.83 8.19
N GLY A 195 -9.50 15.92 7.48
CA GLY A 195 -9.49 16.17 6.03
C GLY A 195 -10.09 15.01 5.21
N MET A 196 -10.01 13.77 5.71
CA MET A 196 -10.56 12.59 5.04
C MET A 196 -12.02 12.28 5.43
N VAL A 197 -12.54 12.89 6.52
CA VAL A 197 -13.93 12.68 6.98
C VAL A 197 -14.98 12.94 5.89
N PRO A 198 -14.94 14.05 5.13
CA PRO A 198 -15.91 14.29 4.07
C PRO A 198 -15.95 13.18 3.03
N MET A 199 -14.78 12.63 2.68
CA MET A 199 -14.65 11.52 1.73
C MET A 199 -15.18 10.20 2.31
N ALA A 200 -14.95 9.95 3.59
CA ALA A 200 -15.38 8.72 4.26
C ALA A 200 -16.90 8.67 4.50
N ILE A 201 -17.54 9.82 4.78
CA ILE A 201 -19.00 9.88 5.00
C ILE A 201 -19.74 9.72 3.68
N GLY A 202 -19.20 10.25 2.58
CA GLY A 202 -19.83 10.25 1.27
C GLY A 202 -21.17 11.02 1.26
N GLY A 203 -21.40 11.86 0.32
CA GLY A 203 -22.62 12.68 0.33
C GLY A 203 -23.04 13.16 -1.07
N GLY A 204 -22.62 12.50 -2.12
CA GLY A 204 -22.96 12.88 -3.49
C GLY A 204 -22.87 11.70 -4.46
N GLU A 205 -23.39 11.88 -5.66
CA GLU A 205 -23.24 10.88 -6.73
C GLU A 205 -21.75 10.59 -6.98
N GLY A 206 -21.36 9.32 -6.99
CA GLY A 206 -19.97 8.87 -7.14
C GLY A 206 -19.12 8.87 -5.86
N SER A 207 -19.67 9.30 -4.73
CA SER A 207 -18.94 9.23 -3.44
C SER A 207 -18.65 7.80 -2.99
N GLU A 208 -19.48 6.85 -3.35
CA GLU A 208 -19.34 5.42 -3.05
C GLU A 208 -18.01 4.85 -3.56
N MET A 209 -17.47 5.40 -4.66
CA MET A 209 -16.19 4.99 -5.23
C MET A 209 -15.02 5.41 -4.33
N TRP A 210 -15.08 6.61 -3.72
CA TRP A 210 -13.97 7.18 -2.94
C TRP A 210 -14.07 6.90 -1.43
N GLN A 211 -15.25 6.55 -0.95
CA GLN A 211 -15.51 6.26 0.46
C GLN A 211 -14.55 5.21 1.04
N PRO A 212 -14.27 4.07 0.39
CA PRO A 212 -13.36 3.06 0.92
C PRO A 212 -11.93 3.57 1.12
N LEU A 213 -11.47 4.52 0.28
CA LEU A 213 -10.18 5.18 0.44
C LEU A 213 -10.15 6.01 1.72
N GLY A 214 -11.16 6.87 1.94
CA GLY A 214 -11.27 7.69 3.14
C GLY A 214 -11.32 6.86 4.42
N VAL A 215 -12.15 5.82 4.44
CA VAL A 215 -12.29 4.88 5.56
C VAL A 215 -10.97 4.17 5.87
N SER A 216 -10.27 3.68 4.83
CA SER A 216 -8.99 2.99 4.97
C SER A 216 -7.93 3.89 5.60
N VAL A 217 -7.82 5.13 5.12
CA VAL A 217 -6.83 6.09 5.65
C VAL A 217 -7.16 6.48 7.09
N ILE A 218 -8.42 6.78 7.42
CA ILE A 218 -8.83 7.14 8.77
C ILE A 218 -8.55 5.99 9.75
N GLY A 219 -9.00 4.79 9.41
CA GLY A 219 -8.85 3.62 10.28
C GLY A 219 -7.39 3.22 10.46
N GLY A 220 -6.66 3.10 9.35
CA GLY A 220 -5.25 2.76 9.38
C GLY A 220 -4.41 3.80 10.11
N LEU A 221 -4.67 5.09 9.90
CA LEU A 221 -3.94 6.17 10.56
C LEU A 221 -4.23 6.24 12.06
N THR A 222 -5.46 6.00 12.47
CA THR A 222 -5.86 5.99 13.89
C THR A 222 -5.12 4.89 14.64
N VAL A 223 -5.20 3.64 14.16
CA VAL A 223 -4.56 2.49 14.79
C VAL A 223 -3.03 2.61 14.71
N SER A 224 -2.48 2.94 13.54
CA SER A 224 -1.04 3.05 13.36
C SER A 224 -0.43 4.14 14.22
N THR A 225 -1.08 5.29 14.40
CA THR A 225 -0.53 6.38 15.22
C THR A 225 -0.41 5.98 16.67
N VAL A 226 -1.46 5.37 17.24
CA VAL A 226 -1.42 4.88 18.63
C VAL A 226 -0.33 3.82 18.78
N LEU A 227 -0.29 2.86 17.88
CA LEU A 227 0.69 1.78 17.94
C LEU A 227 2.12 2.27 17.68
N THR A 228 2.35 3.16 16.73
CA THR A 228 3.69 3.72 16.44
C THR A 228 4.24 4.48 17.65
N LEU A 229 3.41 5.26 18.34
CA LEU A 229 3.81 6.00 19.54
C LEU A 229 4.21 5.09 20.72
N ILE A 230 3.70 3.86 20.76
CA ILE A 230 4.02 2.87 21.79
C ILE A 230 5.10 1.90 21.31
N LEU A 231 4.91 1.33 20.13
CA LEU A 231 5.72 0.24 19.59
C LEU A 231 7.13 0.70 19.24
N VAL A 232 7.27 1.82 18.54
CA VAL A 232 8.57 2.33 18.09
C VAL A 232 9.49 2.63 19.29
N PRO A 233 9.07 3.32 20.36
CA PRO A 233 9.86 3.48 21.57
C PRO A 233 10.26 2.17 22.23
N VAL A 234 9.35 1.21 22.33
CA VAL A 234 9.61 -0.10 22.95
C VAL A 234 10.62 -0.90 22.12
N LEU A 235 10.43 -0.98 20.83
CA LEU A 235 11.37 -1.65 19.92
C LEU A 235 12.74 -0.95 19.95
N TYR A 236 12.75 0.38 19.93
CA TYR A 236 13.99 1.14 20.04
C TYR A 236 14.78 0.79 21.32
N CYS A 237 14.12 0.74 22.48
CA CYS A 237 14.73 0.34 23.74
C CYS A 237 15.28 -1.09 23.68
N SER A 238 14.54 -2.02 23.07
CA SER A 238 14.93 -3.42 22.93
C SER A 238 16.17 -3.58 22.04
N PHE A 239 16.17 -2.96 20.87
CA PHE A 239 17.30 -3.05 19.92
C PHE A 239 18.50 -2.18 20.33
N ALA A 240 18.28 -1.00 20.93
CA ALA A 240 19.36 -0.14 21.42
C ALA A 240 20.11 -0.76 22.60
N GLY A 241 19.44 -1.57 23.43
CA GLY A 241 20.08 -2.33 24.50
C GLY A 241 21.18 -3.26 24.00
N THR A 242 21.02 -3.84 22.83
CA THR A 242 22.01 -4.71 22.15
C THR A 242 23.16 -3.90 21.54
N GLY A 243 22.85 -2.72 20.96
CA GLY A 243 23.85 -1.82 20.35
C GLY A 243 24.74 -1.10 21.36
N ILE A 244 24.23 -0.81 22.58
CA ILE A 244 24.99 -0.13 23.63
C ILE A 244 26.15 -0.99 24.13
N LYS A 245 25.97 -2.30 24.25
CA LYS A 245 27.07 -3.21 24.64
C LYS A 245 28.19 -3.16 23.59
N ARG A 246 27.87 -3.07 22.31
CA ARG A 246 28.85 -3.01 21.20
C ARG A 246 29.55 -1.66 21.12
N ASN A 247 28.84 -0.55 21.33
CA ASN A 247 29.45 0.79 21.35
C ASN A 247 30.28 1.06 22.64
N ARG A 248 29.88 0.55 23.79
CA ARG A 248 30.72 0.62 25.00
C ARG A 248 32.05 -0.12 24.80
N LYS A 249 32.01 -1.26 24.11
CA LYS A 249 33.24 -2.02 23.79
C LYS A 249 34.14 -1.26 22.83
N LYS A 250 33.58 -0.61 21.79
CA LYS A 250 34.31 0.24 20.84
C LYS A 250 34.88 1.50 21.53
N MET A 251 34.11 2.16 22.40
CA MET A 251 34.57 3.34 23.12
C MET A 251 35.66 3.02 24.14
N LYS A 252 35.60 1.85 24.81
CA LYS A 252 36.71 1.40 25.69
C LYS A 252 37.96 1.15 24.87
N ALA A 253 37.86 0.40 23.77
CA ALA A 253 38.99 0.14 22.89
C ALA A 253 39.61 1.44 22.30
N SER A 254 38.77 2.41 21.95
CA SER A 254 39.24 3.72 21.47
C SER A 254 39.92 4.56 22.55
N ARG A 255 39.45 4.48 23.80
CA ARG A 255 40.13 5.13 24.96
C ARG A 255 41.46 4.47 25.25
N GLU A 256 41.49 3.15 25.33
CA GLU A 256 42.74 2.38 25.55
C GLU A 256 43.78 2.68 24.45
N LEU A 257 43.31 2.78 23.19
CA LEU A 257 44.17 3.14 22.06
C LEU A 257 44.72 4.58 22.20
N ASN A 258 43.88 5.52 22.60
CA ASN A 258 44.29 6.92 22.78
C ASN A 258 45.23 7.08 23.95
N ASP A 259 45.01 6.38 25.04
CA ASP A 259 45.89 6.36 26.22
C ASP A 259 47.26 5.75 25.87
N TYR A 260 47.28 4.68 25.03
CA TYR A 260 48.51 4.10 24.49
C TYR A 260 49.29 5.10 23.62
N TYR A 261 48.60 5.82 22.71
CA TYR A 261 49.23 6.85 21.88
C TYR A 261 49.78 8.03 22.71
N GLN A 262 49.09 8.46 23.75
CA GLN A 262 49.57 9.56 24.63
C GLN A 262 50.78 9.13 25.44
N ALA A 263 50.79 7.91 25.96
CA ALA A 263 51.96 7.35 26.68
C ALA A 263 53.21 7.27 25.78
N HIS A 264 53.05 6.73 24.56
CA HIS A 264 54.18 6.62 23.60
C HIS A 264 54.66 7.99 23.08
N LYS A 265 53.75 8.94 22.91
CA LYS A 265 54.11 10.32 22.52
C LYS A 265 54.95 11.00 23.59
N THR A 266 54.68 10.73 24.84
CA THR A 266 55.43 11.27 26.00
C THR A 266 56.86 10.67 26.08
N GLU A 267 57.00 9.40 25.75
CA GLU A 267 58.32 8.73 25.68
C GLU A 267 59.17 9.24 24.48
N MET A 268 58.55 9.37 23.30
CA MET A 268 59.25 9.95 22.10
C MET A 268 59.68 11.40 22.34
N THR A 269 58.95 12.14 23.14
CA THR A 269 59.33 13.54 23.45
C THR A 269 60.42 13.63 24.50
N LYS A 270 60.56 12.64 25.36
CA LYS A 270 61.68 12.54 26.36
C LYS A 270 62.98 12.09 25.66
N GLY A 271 62.93 11.11 24.76
CA GLY A 271 64.11 10.64 24.00
C GLY A 271 64.65 11.58 22.96
N LYS A 272 64.01 12.73 22.69
CA LYS A 272 64.51 13.82 21.80
C LYS A 272 65.20 14.95 22.59
N LYS A 273 65.24 14.87 23.95
CA LYS A 273 65.89 15.89 24.81
C LYS A 273 67.17 15.40 25.45
N GLU A 274 67.58 14.17 25.19
CA GLU A 274 68.88 13.62 25.41
C GLU A 274 69.66 13.61 24.07
#